data_6f0da5978c61d8a147068cd06a968c2b
#
_entry.id   6f0da5978c61d8a147068cd06a968c2b
#
_cell.length_a   1.000
_cell.length_b   1.000
_cell.length_c   1.000
_cell.angle_alpha   90.00
_cell.angle_beta   90.00
_cell.angle_gamma   90.00
#
_symmetry.space_group_name_H-M   'P 1'
#
loop_
_entity.id
_entity.type
_entity.pdbx_description
1 polymer ?
#
loop_
_entity_poly.entity_id
_entity_poly.type
_entity_poly.pdbx_seq_one_letter_code
_entity_poly.pdbx_strand_id
1 'polypeptide(L)'
;MGKISKVRLLIQALFTALSNGYIKGFAHGKIYQGDLKYICVPGMNCYSCPGALGSCPIGALQSTLNSRSYNISLYVFGLISLFGVIFGRFVCGFLCPFGLIQDLLFKIPFVKKISKLKGEKYLRLLKFLILAVFVIILPMFVIDITGLGKPWFCKYICPVGTLEGGIPLVLMNENLRAAVGFLFKWKVAILVGILLFSIIIYRPFCRYICPLGAIYGVFNKISFVRYSVDDSKCTKCGVCQKNCKLNIKVYENPNSIDCIRCGSCKDGCPAKAIKIGK
;
A
#
# COMPACT_ATOMS: atom_id res chain seq x y z
N MET A 1 -21.38 1.33 -9.00
CA MET A 1 -19.98 0.84 -9.22
C MET A 1 -19.91 0.28 -10.63
N GLY A 2 -18.95 0.75 -11.45
CA GLY A 2 -18.72 0.24 -12.80
C GLY A 2 -18.20 -1.21 -12.80
N LYS A 3 -18.27 -1.87 -13.96
CA LYS A 3 -17.86 -3.27 -14.14
C LYS A 3 -16.40 -3.51 -13.71
N ILE A 4 -15.46 -2.62 -14.12
CA ILE A 4 -14.04 -2.74 -13.77
C ILE A 4 -13.83 -2.63 -12.26
N SER A 5 -14.58 -1.77 -11.57
CA SER A 5 -14.47 -1.60 -10.12
C SER A 5 -14.92 -2.83 -9.32
N LYS A 6 -15.91 -3.62 -9.82
CA LYS A 6 -16.34 -4.88 -9.20
C LYS A 6 -15.28 -5.96 -9.38
N VAL A 7 -14.78 -6.13 -10.62
CA VAL A 7 -13.73 -7.10 -10.95
C VAL A 7 -12.44 -6.81 -10.13
N ARG A 8 -12.07 -5.54 -10.01
CA ARG A 8 -10.94 -5.12 -9.20
C ARG A 8 -11.04 -5.58 -7.74
N LEU A 9 -12.20 -5.37 -7.11
CA LEU A 9 -12.40 -5.77 -5.72
C LEU A 9 -12.35 -7.29 -5.56
N LEU A 10 -12.89 -8.05 -6.52
CA LEU A 10 -12.83 -9.50 -6.51
C LEU A 10 -11.37 -10.00 -6.59
N ILE A 11 -10.59 -9.48 -7.55
CA ILE A 11 -9.17 -9.82 -7.70
C ILE A 11 -8.41 -9.49 -6.41
N GLN A 12 -8.67 -8.32 -5.81
CA GLN A 12 -8.01 -7.88 -4.61
C GLN A 12 -8.36 -8.77 -3.40
N ALA A 13 -9.61 -9.19 -3.28
CA ALA A 13 -10.06 -10.11 -2.23
C ALA A 13 -9.44 -11.50 -2.39
N LEU A 14 -9.44 -12.05 -3.62
CA LEU A 14 -8.80 -13.33 -3.92
C LEU A 14 -7.30 -13.29 -3.63
N PHE A 15 -6.60 -12.25 -4.06
CA PHE A 15 -5.17 -12.12 -3.78
C PHE A 15 -4.88 -11.96 -2.28
N THR A 16 -5.72 -11.24 -1.55
CA THR A 16 -5.61 -11.12 -0.09
C THR A 16 -5.79 -12.47 0.59
N ALA A 17 -6.77 -13.26 0.17
CA ALA A 17 -7.00 -14.60 0.70
C ALA A 17 -5.82 -15.55 0.39
N LEU A 18 -5.31 -15.52 -0.84
CA LEU A 18 -4.16 -16.33 -1.24
C LEU A 18 -2.88 -15.95 -0.50
N SER A 19 -2.58 -14.64 -0.39
CA SER A 19 -1.35 -14.18 0.28
C SER A 19 -1.38 -14.36 1.80
N ASN A 20 -2.57 -14.53 2.41
CA ASN A 20 -2.77 -14.75 3.84
C ASN A 20 -3.48 -16.09 4.13
N GLY A 21 -3.24 -17.10 3.30
CA GLY A 21 -3.93 -18.39 3.35
C GLY A 21 -3.52 -19.33 4.48
N TYR A 22 -2.54 -18.99 5.32
CA TYR A 22 -2.10 -19.85 6.42
C TYR A 22 -3.01 -19.69 7.64
N ILE A 23 -4.22 -20.27 7.56
CA ILE A 23 -5.25 -20.19 8.62
C ILE A 23 -4.76 -20.82 9.93
N LYS A 24 -3.96 -21.89 9.87
CA LYS A 24 -3.37 -22.55 11.06
C LYS A 24 -2.55 -21.58 11.93
N GLY A 25 -1.92 -20.56 11.31
CA GLY A 25 -1.19 -19.52 12.03
C GLY A 25 -2.07 -18.72 12.98
N PHE A 26 -3.28 -18.40 12.57
CA PHE A 26 -4.27 -17.73 13.43
C PHE A 26 -4.77 -18.65 14.54
N ALA A 27 -4.95 -19.95 14.29
CA ALA A 27 -5.42 -20.87 15.31
C ALA A 27 -4.37 -21.12 16.43
N HIS A 28 -3.10 -21.10 16.09
CA HIS A 28 -2.00 -21.39 17.03
C HIS A 28 -1.20 -20.17 17.49
N GLY A 29 -1.54 -18.97 17.03
CA GLY A 29 -0.77 -17.73 17.34
C GLY A 29 0.69 -17.78 16.85
N LYS A 30 0.99 -18.54 15.79
CA LYS A 30 2.35 -18.72 15.25
C LYS A 30 2.47 -18.15 13.85
N ILE A 31 3.62 -17.53 13.57
CA ILE A 31 3.95 -17.01 12.25
C ILE A 31 4.37 -18.18 11.35
N TYR A 32 3.92 -18.20 10.09
CA TYR A 32 4.36 -19.16 9.09
C TYR A 32 5.89 -19.11 8.89
N GLN A 33 6.55 -20.24 8.89
CA GLN A 33 8.02 -20.39 8.81
C GLN A 33 8.50 -21.14 7.56
N GLY A 34 7.60 -21.44 6.61
CA GLY A 34 7.97 -22.18 5.39
C GLY A 34 8.65 -21.29 4.33
N ASP A 35 9.17 -21.94 3.29
CA ASP A 35 9.99 -21.33 2.22
C ASP A 35 9.29 -20.18 1.47
N LEU A 36 7.97 -20.22 1.37
CA LEU A 36 7.20 -19.14 0.73
C LEU A 36 7.38 -17.78 1.45
N LYS A 37 7.82 -17.79 2.73
CA LYS A 37 8.09 -16.58 3.50
C LYS A 37 9.24 -15.74 2.94
N TYR A 38 10.15 -16.37 2.22
CA TYR A 38 11.26 -15.69 1.54
C TYR A 38 10.81 -14.96 0.27
N ILE A 39 9.62 -15.27 -0.24
CA ILE A 39 9.07 -14.61 -1.42
C ILE A 39 8.36 -13.31 -1.00
N CYS A 40 8.77 -12.18 -1.57
CA CYS A 40 8.08 -10.93 -1.36
C CYS A 40 6.80 -10.85 -2.20
N VAL A 41 5.67 -10.53 -1.56
CA VAL A 41 4.44 -10.20 -2.28
C VAL A 41 4.49 -8.75 -2.78
N PRO A 42 3.87 -8.43 -3.92
CA PRO A 42 3.98 -7.09 -4.51
C PRO A 42 3.25 -6.00 -3.71
N GLY A 43 2.34 -6.36 -2.79
CA GLY A 43 1.55 -5.46 -1.95
C GLY A 43 2.10 -5.29 -0.55
N MET A 44 1.45 -4.42 0.25
CA MET A 44 1.73 -4.32 1.69
C MET A 44 1.07 -5.51 2.39
N ASN A 45 1.88 -6.43 2.89
CA ASN A 45 1.47 -7.61 3.65
C ASN A 45 2.49 -7.87 4.75
N CYS A 46 2.08 -7.90 6.02
CA CYS A 46 3.04 -7.91 7.12
C CYS A 46 3.74 -9.27 7.26
N TYR A 47 5.08 -9.25 7.36
CA TYR A 47 5.88 -10.45 7.65
C TYR A 47 5.42 -11.16 8.94
N SER A 48 5.08 -10.39 9.98
CA SER A 48 4.65 -10.91 11.28
C SER A 48 3.17 -11.32 11.32
N CYS A 49 2.43 -11.24 10.21
CA CYS A 49 1.06 -11.74 10.14
C CYS A 49 1.05 -13.27 10.29
N PRO A 50 0.25 -13.84 11.22
CA PRO A 50 0.12 -15.29 11.36
C PRO A 50 -0.31 -16.00 10.09
N GLY A 51 -1.18 -15.36 9.30
CA GLY A 51 -1.71 -15.91 8.05
C GLY A 51 -0.84 -15.68 6.82
N ALA A 52 0.14 -14.77 6.88
CA ALA A 52 0.90 -14.37 5.71
C ALA A 52 1.88 -15.45 5.23
N LEU A 53 1.70 -15.89 3.99
CA LEU A 53 2.60 -16.83 3.31
C LEU A 53 3.87 -16.14 2.80
N GLY A 54 3.78 -14.89 2.34
CA GLY A 54 4.92 -14.12 1.84
C GLY A 54 5.25 -12.90 2.70
N SER A 55 6.33 -12.20 2.35
CA SER A 55 6.83 -11.04 3.09
C SER A 55 6.54 -9.71 2.39
N CYS A 56 6.50 -8.64 3.21
CA CYS A 56 6.34 -7.28 2.72
C CYS A 56 7.63 -6.75 2.08
N PRO A 57 7.60 -6.21 0.86
CA PRO A 57 8.80 -5.70 0.20
C PRO A 57 9.43 -4.50 0.93
N ILE A 58 8.64 -3.68 1.63
CA ILE A 58 9.18 -2.57 2.44
C ILE A 58 9.89 -3.09 3.70
N GLY A 59 9.34 -4.12 4.33
CA GLY A 59 10.00 -4.77 5.47
C GLY A 59 11.32 -5.43 5.05
N ALA A 60 11.29 -6.18 3.94
CA ALA A 60 12.47 -6.81 3.37
C ALA A 60 13.52 -5.76 2.95
N LEU A 61 13.14 -4.65 2.32
CA LEU A 61 14.05 -3.57 1.96
C LEU A 61 14.73 -2.96 3.20
N GLN A 62 13.98 -2.68 4.28
CA GLN A 62 14.58 -2.16 5.51
C GLN A 62 15.51 -3.18 6.15
N SER A 63 15.17 -4.48 6.14
CA SER A 63 16.01 -5.50 6.73
C SER A 63 17.33 -5.70 5.97
N THR A 64 17.36 -5.46 4.66
CA THR A 64 18.61 -5.50 3.87
C THR A 64 19.47 -4.25 4.04
N LEU A 65 18.86 -3.08 4.20
CA LEU A 65 19.56 -1.81 4.45
C LEU A 65 20.10 -1.72 5.89
N ASN A 66 19.59 -2.51 6.79
CA ASN A 66 19.82 -2.55 8.22
C ASN A 66 21.10 -3.34 8.61
N SER A 67 21.73 -4.00 7.68
CA SER A 67 22.91 -4.82 7.90
C SER A 67 24.18 -4.00 7.69
N ARG A 68 25.14 -4.09 8.64
CA ARG A 68 26.45 -3.42 8.57
C ARG A 68 27.28 -3.84 7.33
N SER A 69 26.97 -5.00 6.75
CA SER A 69 27.62 -5.48 5.54
C SER A 69 27.12 -4.84 4.25
N TYR A 70 26.15 -3.92 4.32
CA TYR A 70 25.52 -3.27 3.16
C TYR A 70 25.16 -4.22 2.01
N ASN A 71 24.83 -5.46 2.31
CA ASN A 71 24.40 -6.43 1.33
C ASN A 71 22.99 -6.03 0.86
N ILE A 72 22.93 -5.10 -0.10
CA ILE A 72 21.68 -4.75 -0.77
C ILE A 72 21.18 -6.02 -1.45
N SER A 73 20.08 -6.56 -0.97
CA SER A 73 19.46 -7.70 -1.63
C SER A 73 18.94 -7.26 -3.00
N LEU A 74 19.71 -7.57 -4.04
CA LEU A 74 19.31 -7.34 -5.44
C LEU A 74 17.96 -7.96 -5.76
N TYR A 75 17.61 -9.06 -5.05
CA TYR A 75 16.31 -9.71 -5.18
C TYR A 75 15.16 -8.76 -4.82
N VAL A 76 15.21 -8.10 -3.64
CA VAL A 76 14.13 -7.21 -3.19
C VAL A 76 14.01 -5.99 -4.11
N PHE A 77 15.15 -5.38 -4.45
CA PHE A 77 15.19 -4.24 -5.34
C PHE A 77 14.71 -4.61 -6.75
N GLY A 78 15.19 -5.73 -7.29
CA GLY A 78 14.79 -6.25 -8.60
C GLY A 78 13.30 -6.57 -8.67
N LEU A 79 12.74 -7.19 -7.62
CA LEU A 79 11.32 -7.52 -7.56
C LEU A 79 10.43 -6.25 -7.50
N ILE A 80 10.79 -5.27 -6.66
CA ILE A 80 10.07 -3.99 -6.61
C ILE A 80 10.14 -3.28 -7.95
N SER A 81 11.32 -3.25 -8.59
CA SER A 81 11.51 -2.62 -9.89
C SER A 81 10.75 -3.35 -10.99
N LEU A 82 10.75 -4.68 -11.01
CA LEU A 82 10.02 -5.50 -11.96
C LEU A 82 8.51 -5.20 -11.91
N PHE A 83 7.91 -5.31 -10.72
CA PHE A 83 6.49 -4.99 -10.55
C PHE A 83 6.20 -3.50 -10.82
N GLY A 84 7.13 -2.61 -10.48
CA GLY A 84 7.06 -1.18 -10.78
C GLY A 84 7.00 -0.90 -12.27
N VAL A 85 7.92 -1.47 -13.06
CA VAL A 85 8.03 -1.28 -14.50
C VAL A 85 6.85 -1.93 -15.24
N ILE A 86 6.42 -3.12 -14.83
CA ILE A 86 5.29 -3.79 -15.51
C ILE A 86 3.97 -3.12 -15.14
N PHE A 87 3.69 -2.97 -13.85
CA PHE A 87 2.36 -2.64 -13.34
C PHE A 87 2.25 -1.24 -12.71
N GLY A 88 3.35 -0.63 -12.24
CA GLY A 88 3.30 0.60 -11.46
C GLY A 88 2.35 0.49 -10.27
N ARG A 89 1.55 1.53 -9.99
CA ARG A 89 0.57 1.53 -8.90
C ARG A 89 -0.70 0.68 -9.15
N PHE A 90 -0.81 -0.02 -10.26
CA PHE A 90 -1.85 -1.04 -10.45
C PHE A 90 -1.81 -2.08 -9.32
N VAL A 91 -0.61 -2.49 -8.90
CA VAL A 91 -0.39 -3.34 -7.72
C VAL A 91 -1.15 -2.83 -6.49
N CYS A 92 -1.05 -1.53 -6.19
CA CYS A 92 -1.75 -0.93 -5.06
C CYS A 92 -3.28 -0.98 -5.22
N GLY A 93 -3.76 -0.94 -6.48
CA GLY A 93 -5.19 -0.99 -6.79
C GLY A 93 -5.79 -2.39 -6.69
N PHE A 94 -5.04 -3.43 -7.08
CA PHE A 94 -5.56 -4.78 -7.33
C PHE A 94 -5.00 -5.86 -6.40
N LEU A 95 -3.78 -5.69 -5.87
CA LEU A 95 -3.07 -6.75 -5.13
C LEU A 95 -2.78 -6.40 -3.66
N CYS A 96 -3.09 -5.20 -3.20
CA CYS A 96 -2.73 -4.79 -1.84
C CYS A 96 -3.85 -5.11 -0.84
N PRO A 97 -3.61 -5.99 0.18
CA PRO A 97 -4.59 -6.34 1.21
C PRO A 97 -5.08 -5.12 2.01
N PHE A 98 -4.15 -4.29 2.47
CA PHE A 98 -4.51 -3.09 3.23
C PHE A 98 -5.29 -2.06 2.40
N GLY A 99 -5.05 -2.03 1.08
CA GLY A 99 -5.84 -1.24 0.15
C GLY A 99 -7.30 -1.72 0.07
N LEU A 100 -7.55 -3.04 0.20
CA LEU A 100 -8.90 -3.60 0.24
C LEU A 100 -9.66 -3.11 1.47
N ILE A 101 -9.03 -3.14 2.65
CA ILE A 101 -9.63 -2.68 3.90
C ILE A 101 -10.06 -1.22 3.80
N GLN A 102 -9.16 -0.34 3.29
CA GLN A 102 -9.49 1.07 3.08
C GLN A 102 -10.63 1.26 2.06
N ASP A 103 -10.70 0.44 1.01
CA ASP A 103 -11.78 0.51 0.03
C ASP A 103 -13.13 0.10 0.62
N LEU A 104 -13.14 -0.90 1.51
CA LEU A 104 -14.35 -1.35 2.20
C LEU A 104 -14.85 -0.29 3.18
N LEU A 105 -13.96 0.29 3.99
CA LEU A 105 -14.30 1.37 4.91
C LEU A 105 -14.84 2.60 4.20
N PHE A 106 -14.25 2.95 3.05
CA PHE A 106 -14.74 4.09 2.26
C PHE A 106 -16.13 3.88 1.68
N LYS A 107 -16.64 2.65 1.59
CA LYS A 107 -18.02 2.37 1.11
C LYS A 107 -19.09 2.67 2.15
N ILE A 108 -18.74 2.85 3.42
CA ILE A 108 -19.70 3.17 4.50
C ILE A 108 -20.42 4.48 4.14
N PRO A 109 -21.75 4.49 3.99
CA PRO A 109 -22.50 5.62 3.39
C PRO A 109 -22.73 6.80 4.33
N PHE A 110 -22.64 6.60 5.63
CA PHE A 110 -23.14 7.55 6.64
C PHE A 110 -22.33 8.84 6.81
N VAL A 111 -21.15 8.98 6.19
CA VAL A 111 -20.25 10.12 6.39
C VAL A 111 -20.00 10.85 5.06
N LYS A 112 -20.03 12.20 5.11
CA LYS A 112 -19.69 13.05 3.96
C LYS A 112 -18.26 12.79 3.49
N LYS A 113 -18.10 12.39 2.24
CA LYS A 113 -16.79 12.05 1.66
C LYS A 113 -16.04 13.32 1.24
N ILE A 114 -14.76 13.37 1.56
CA ILE A 114 -13.86 14.46 1.22
C ILE A 114 -12.91 13.96 0.14
N SER A 115 -12.97 14.55 -1.05
CA SER A 115 -12.09 14.21 -2.18
C SER A 115 -10.81 15.06 -2.23
N LYS A 116 -10.82 16.25 -1.63
CA LYS A 116 -9.69 17.19 -1.65
C LYS A 116 -9.53 17.88 -0.28
N LEU A 117 -8.31 17.85 0.26
CA LEU A 117 -7.92 18.58 1.47
C LEU A 117 -7.21 19.89 1.12
N LYS A 118 -7.30 20.90 2.01
CA LYS A 118 -6.44 22.09 1.92
C LYS A 118 -4.97 21.64 2.10
N GLY A 119 -4.06 22.13 1.24
CA GLY A 119 -2.64 21.73 1.31
C GLY A 119 -2.32 20.31 0.80
N GLU A 120 -3.23 19.67 0.08
CA GLU A 120 -3.09 18.30 -0.41
C GLU A 120 -1.78 18.04 -1.19
N LYS A 121 -1.26 19.04 -1.92
CA LYS A 121 -0.01 18.93 -2.66
C LYS A 121 1.16 18.57 -1.74
N TYR A 122 1.25 19.21 -0.57
CA TYR A 122 2.29 18.95 0.43
C TYR A 122 2.06 17.61 1.15
N LEU A 123 0.83 17.29 1.49
CA LEU A 123 0.47 16.00 2.10
C LEU A 123 0.85 14.81 1.20
N ARG A 124 0.71 14.95 -0.12
CA ARG A 124 1.12 13.90 -1.08
C ARG A 124 2.64 13.71 -1.15
N LEU A 125 3.43 14.72 -0.78
CA LEU A 125 4.89 14.60 -0.70
C LEU A 125 5.35 13.87 0.56
N LEU A 126 4.53 13.84 1.62
CA LEU A 126 4.86 13.19 2.89
C LEU A 126 5.29 11.73 2.71
N LYS A 127 4.66 10.98 1.81
CA LYS A 127 5.05 9.59 1.53
C LYS A 127 6.48 9.44 1.01
N PHE A 128 6.99 10.43 0.25
CA PHE A 128 8.38 10.43 -0.23
C PHE A 128 9.35 10.79 0.88
N LEU A 129 8.98 11.72 1.76
CA LEU A 129 9.75 12.03 2.95
C LEU A 129 9.83 10.83 3.89
N ILE A 130 8.71 10.13 4.12
CA ILE A 130 8.69 8.88 4.90
C ILE A 130 9.56 7.81 4.25
N LEU A 131 9.50 7.65 2.92
CA LEU A 131 10.35 6.71 2.20
C LEU A 131 11.84 7.06 2.39
N ALA A 132 12.23 8.32 2.17
CA ALA A 132 13.62 8.74 2.30
C ALA A 132 14.14 8.61 3.75
N VAL A 133 13.40 9.14 4.72
CA VAL A 133 13.87 9.19 6.11
C VAL A 133 13.70 7.85 6.81
N PHE A 134 12.49 7.29 6.87
CA PHE A 134 12.18 6.12 7.72
C PHE A 134 12.48 4.79 7.08
N VAL A 135 12.56 4.70 5.75
CA VAL A 135 12.83 3.44 5.05
C VAL A 135 14.27 3.33 4.59
N ILE A 136 14.92 4.46 4.25
CA ILE A 136 16.29 4.46 3.71
C ILE A 136 17.27 5.00 4.75
N ILE A 137 17.19 6.29 5.12
CA ILE A 137 18.21 6.97 5.93
C ILE A 137 18.33 6.36 7.32
N LEU A 138 17.25 6.32 8.09
CA LEU A 138 17.30 5.84 9.48
C LEU A 138 17.77 4.39 9.61
N PRO A 139 17.29 3.42 8.80
CA PRO A 139 17.82 2.06 8.87
C PRO A 139 19.31 1.95 8.53
N MET A 140 19.84 2.79 7.63
CA MET A 140 21.24 2.76 7.23
C MET A 140 22.19 3.41 8.25
N PHE A 141 21.77 4.53 8.85
CA PHE A 141 22.67 5.34 9.68
C PHE A 141 22.47 5.17 11.18
N VAL A 142 21.27 4.79 11.63
CA VAL A 142 20.99 4.57 13.06
C VAL A 142 21.10 3.09 13.39
N ILE A 143 22.33 2.67 13.68
CA ILE A 143 22.71 1.30 13.99
C ILE A 143 22.90 1.16 15.50
N ASP A 144 22.37 0.10 16.11
CA ASP A 144 22.61 -0.23 17.53
C ASP A 144 24.05 -0.72 17.78
N ILE A 145 24.42 -0.81 19.06
CA ILE A 145 25.74 -1.33 19.51
C ILE A 145 26.04 -2.71 18.90
N THR A 146 25.03 -3.50 18.61
CA THR A 146 25.13 -4.81 17.98
C THR A 146 25.41 -4.76 16.47
N GLY A 147 25.49 -3.58 15.87
CA GLY A 147 25.70 -3.41 14.42
C GLY A 147 24.46 -3.65 13.56
N LEU A 148 23.29 -3.78 14.19
CA LEU A 148 22.02 -3.97 13.52
C LEU A 148 21.18 -2.68 13.65
N GLY A 149 20.71 -2.17 12.54
CA GLY A 149 19.74 -1.05 12.56
C GLY A 149 18.31 -1.56 12.80
N LYS A 150 17.39 -0.68 13.08
CA LYS A 150 15.98 -1.02 13.31
C LYS A 150 15.13 -0.73 12.06
N PRO A 151 14.11 -1.54 11.76
CA PRO A 151 13.17 -1.23 10.69
C PRO A 151 12.21 -0.11 11.14
N TRP A 152 12.67 1.13 11.07
CA TRP A 152 12.02 2.32 11.65
C TRP A 152 10.59 2.51 11.19
N PHE A 153 10.31 2.39 9.89
CA PHE A 153 8.95 2.51 9.39
C PHE A 153 8.03 1.43 9.96
N CYS A 154 8.46 0.16 9.92
CA CYS A 154 7.66 -0.97 10.42
C CYS A 154 7.45 -0.88 11.93
N LYS A 155 8.48 -0.43 12.68
CA LYS A 155 8.45 -0.36 14.14
C LYS A 155 7.55 0.78 14.65
N TYR A 156 7.57 1.96 14.02
CA TYR A 156 6.97 3.17 14.59
C TYR A 156 5.72 3.68 13.85
N ILE A 157 5.59 3.42 12.54
CA ILE A 157 4.57 4.06 11.70
C ILE A 157 3.60 3.06 11.07
N CYS A 158 4.05 1.86 10.69
CA CYS A 158 3.30 0.96 9.83
C CYS A 158 1.98 0.45 10.47
N PRO A 159 0.80 0.86 9.96
CA PRO A 159 -0.49 0.38 10.46
C PRO A 159 -0.78 -1.05 10.03
N VAL A 160 -0.23 -1.47 8.87
CA VAL A 160 -0.41 -2.82 8.33
C VAL A 160 0.17 -3.85 9.29
N GLY A 161 1.41 -3.60 9.78
CA GLY A 161 2.05 -4.47 10.77
C GLY A 161 1.30 -4.55 12.10
N THR A 162 0.63 -3.46 12.49
CA THR A 162 -0.20 -3.47 13.71
C THR A 162 -1.47 -4.26 13.51
N LEU A 163 -2.17 -4.08 12.39
CA LEU A 163 -3.43 -4.74 12.09
C LEU A 163 -3.27 -6.25 11.82
N GLU A 164 -2.32 -6.59 10.93
CA GLU A 164 -2.16 -7.97 10.45
C GLU A 164 -1.31 -8.84 11.38
N GLY A 165 -0.33 -8.26 12.08
CA GLY A 165 0.59 -8.97 12.95
C GLY A 165 0.42 -8.65 14.43
N GLY A 166 0.51 -7.36 14.80
CA GLY A 166 0.54 -6.95 16.20
C GLY A 166 -0.70 -7.34 16.98
N ILE A 167 -1.88 -6.96 16.50
CA ILE A 167 -3.15 -7.25 17.17
C ILE A 167 -3.41 -8.76 17.26
N PRO A 168 -3.36 -9.56 16.16
CA PRO A 168 -3.59 -10.99 16.26
C PRO A 168 -2.64 -11.70 17.21
N LEU A 169 -1.34 -11.41 17.13
CA LEU A 169 -0.35 -12.06 17.98
C LEU A 169 -0.51 -11.72 19.48
N VAL A 170 -0.81 -10.45 19.80
CA VAL A 170 -1.06 -10.03 21.20
C VAL A 170 -2.33 -10.66 21.74
N LEU A 171 -3.37 -10.80 20.93
CA LEU A 171 -4.61 -11.45 21.37
C LEU A 171 -4.43 -12.95 21.63
N MET A 172 -3.58 -13.61 20.87
CA MET A 172 -3.38 -15.08 20.94
C MET A 172 -2.33 -15.51 21.94
N ASN A 173 -1.37 -14.64 22.28
CA ASN A 173 -0.24 -15.00 23.16
C ASN A 173 -0.27 -14.17 24.45
N GLU A 174 -0.44 -14.85 25.60
CA GLU A 174 -0.48 -14.20 26.91
C GLU A 174 0.83 -13.49 27.27
N ASN A 175 1.96 -14.10 26.95
CA ASN A 175 3.29 -13.50 27.18
C ASN A 175 3.46 -12.19 26.41
N LEU A 176 2.99 -12.12 25.14
CA LEU A 176 3.03 -10.89 24.37
C LEU A 176 2.06 -9.85 24.91
N ARG A 177 0.92 -10.26 25.45
CA ARG A 177 -0.07 -9.38 26.09
C ARG A 177 0.50 -8.72 27.33
N ALA A 178 1.24 -9.48 28.15
CA ALA A 178 1.92 -8.94 29.33
C ALA A 178 3.05 -7.96 28.99
N ALA A 179 3.69 -8.13 27.81
CA ALA A 179 4.77 -7.27 27.34
C ALA A 179 4.31 -6.02 26.55
N VAL A 180 2.99 -5.76 26.47
CA VAL A 180 2.43 -4.60 25.76
C VAL A 180 2.82 -3.29 26.45
N GLY A 181 3.70 -2.52 25.78
CA GLY A 181 4.17 -1.21 26.26
C GLY A 181 3.55 -0.03 25.49
N PHE A 182 4.08 1.17 25.77
CA PHE A 182 3.66 2.43 25.13
C PHE A 182 3.71 2.38 23.59
N LEU A 183 4.75 1.77 23.03
CA LEU A 183 4.93 1.68 21.57
C LEU A 183 3.76 0.97 20.88
N PHE A 184 3.22 -0.10 21.46
CA PHE A 184 2.07 -0.81 20.91
C PHE A 184 0.82 0.08 20.93
N LYS A 185 0.56 0.78 22.05
CA LYS A 185 -0.55 1.72 22.17
C LYS A 185 -0.46 2.84 21.13
N TRP A 186 0.73 3.40 20.93
CA TRP A 186 1.03 4.39 19.90
C TRP A 186 0.68 3.88 18.49
N LYS A 187 1.12 2.68 18.13
CA LYS A 187 0.84 2.05 16.83
C LYS A 187 -0.64 1.75 16.63
N VAL A 188 -1.35 1.35 17.69
CA VAL A 188 -2.80 1.14 17.64
C VAL A 188 -3.50 2.48 17.42
N ALA A 189 -3.08 3.55 18.06
CA ALA A 189 -3.63 4.90 17.84
C ALA A 189 -3.46 5.36 16.38
N ILE A 190 -2.28 5.14 15.77
CA ILE A 190 -2.05 5.41 14.34
C ILE A 190 -3.00 4.58 13.46
N LEU A 191 -3.13 3.27 13.75
CA LEU A 191 -4.03 2.38 13.00
C LEU A 191 -5.46 2.88 13.06
N VAL A 192 -5.99 3.13 14.27
CA VAL A 192 -7.36 3.63 14.47
C VAL A 192 -7.57 4.95 13.74
N GLY A 193 -6.63 5.89 13.85
CA GLY A 193 -6.69 7.14 13.10
C GLY A 193 -6.79 6.93 11.59
N ILE A 194 -5.95 6.05 11.02
CA ILE A 194 -5.98 5.75 9.58
C ILE A 194 -7.29 5.07 9.16
N LEU A 195 -7.83 4.15 9.98
CA LEU A 195 -9.10 3.49 9.69
C LEU A 195 -10.27 4.49 9.70
N LEU A 196 -10.32 5.39 10.69
CA LEU A 196 -11.31 6.46 10.77
C LEU A 196 -11.20 7.42 9.59
N PHE A 197 -10.00 7.88 9.25
CA PHE A 197 -9.79 8.70 8.05
C PHE A 197 -10.15 7.97 6.76
N SER A 198 -10.04 6.64 6.70
CA SER A 198 -10.41 5.84 5.52
C SER A 198 -11.93 5.83 5.27
N ILE A 199 -12.74 6.13 6.27
CA ILE A 199 -14.19 6.29 6.10
C ILE A 199 -14.50 7.59 5.36
N ILE A 200 -13.73 8.66 5.59
CA ILE A 200 -13.97 10.01 5.07
C ILE A 200 -13.20 10.27 3.77
N ILE A 201 -11.91 9.85 3.73
CA ILE A 201 -10.98 10.10 2.65
C ILE A 201 -10.64 8.77 1.95
N TYR A 202 -10.66 8.79 0.62
CA TYR A 202 -10.32 7.59 -0.14
C TYR A 202 -8.84 7.25 -0.02
N ARG A 203 -8.55 6.09 0.60
CA ARG A 203 -7.20 5.50 0.79
C ARG A 203 -6.17 6.48 1.38
N PRO A 204 -6.40 7.07 2.56
CA PRO A 204 -5.50 8.09 3.14
C PRO A 204 -4.08 7.56 3.37
N PHE A 205 -3.91 6.33 3.85
CA PHE A 205 -2.59 5.73 4.02
C PHE A 205 -1.84 5.60 2.69
N CYS A 206 -2.45 5.01 1.67
CA CYS A 206 -1.84 4.84 0.35
C CYS A 206 -1.56 6.16 -0.35
N ARG A 207 -2.33 7.21 -0.01
CA ARG A 207 -2.24 8.53 -0.62
C ARG A 207 -1.13 9.38 -0.03
N TYR A 208 -0.92 9.32 1.31
CA TYR A 208 -0.08 10.26 2.04
C TYR A 208 1.10 9.63 2.78
N ILE A 209 1.02 8.37 3.20
CA ILE A 209 1.98 7.76 4.15
C ILE A 209 2.75 6.59 3.54
N CYS A 210 2.12 5.79 2.66
CA CYS A 210 2.67 4.53 2.20
C CYS A 210 3.96 4.68 1.35
N PRO A 211 5.12 4.17 1.81
CA PRO A 211 6.38 4.26 1.07
C PRO A 211 6.37 3.40 -0.21
N LEU A 212 5.72 2.23 -0.17
CA LEU A 212 5.56 1.39 -1.36
C LEU A 212 4.74 2.10 -2.44
N GLY A 213 3.70 2.86 -2.01
CA GLY A 213 2.93 3.71 -2.89
C GLY A 213 3.74 4.87 -3.48
N ALA A 214 4.78 5.37 -2.78
CA ALA A 214 5.72 6.34 -3.33
C ALA A 214 6.57 5.70 -4.43
N ILE A 215 7.18 4.54 -4.16
CA ILE A 215 8.04 3.82 -5.13
C ILE A 215 7.25 3.50 -6.40
N TYR A 216 6.15 2.75 -6.31
CA TYR A 216 5.34 2.41 -7.48
C TYR A 216 4.74 3.64 -8.19
N GLY A 217 4.56 4.75 -7.46
CA GLY A 217 4.10 6.02 -8.03
C GLY A 217 5.09 6.59 -9.03
N VAL A 218 6.40 6.52 -8.75
CA VAL A 218 7.45 6.96 -9.68
C VAL A 218 7.38 6.15 -10.97
N PHE A 219 7.20 4.83 -10.87
CA PHE A 219 7.08 3.94 -12.03
C PHE A 219 5.82 4.16 -12.86
N ASN A 220 4.79 4.86 -12.37
CA ASN A 220 3.55 5.06 -13.13
C ASN A 220 3.76 5.71 -14.50
N LYS A 221 4.79 6.55 -14.64
CA LYS A 221 5.09 7.25 -15.89
C LYS A 221 5.70 6.34 -16.95
N ILE A 222 6.47 5.33 -16.52
CA ILE A 222 7.26 4.44 -17.40
C ILE A 222 6.70 3.03 -17.52
N SER A 223 5.72 2.65 -16.67
CA SER A 223 5.19 1.28 -16.63
C SER A 223 4.45 0.88 -17.92
N PHE A 224 4.53 -0.41 -18.25
CA PHE A 224 3.86 -0.97 -19.44
C PHE A 224 2.33 -0.87 -19.33
N VAL A 225 1.74 -1.23 -18.19
CA VAL A 225 0.30 -1.09 -17.97
C VAL A 225 0.00 0.37 -17.63
N ARG A 226 -0.35 1.19 -18.60
CA ARG A 226 -0.67 2.61 -18.42
C ARG A 226 -1.97 3.02 -19.11
N TYR A 227 -2.51 4.16 -18.71
CA TYR A 227 -3.65 4.75 -19.40
C TYR A 227 -3.18 5.72 -20.48
N SER A 228 -3.89 5.70 -21.61
CA SER A 228 -3.79 6.70 -22.67
C SER A 228 -5.14 7.35 -22.87
N VAL A 229 -5.14 8.63 -23.23
CA VAL A 229 -6.32 9.39 -23.59
C VAL A 229 -6.26 9.68 -25.08
N ASP A 230 -7.30 9.33 -25.79
CA ASP A 230 -7.46 9.57 -27.21
C ASP A 230 -7.99 11.01 -27.40
N ASP A 231 -7.11 11.91 -27.80
CA ASP A 231 -7.43 13.36 -27.92
C ASP A 231 -8.50 13.63 -28.97
N SER A 232 -8.63 12.77 -30.01
CA SER A 232 -9.65 12.90 -31.04
C SER A 232 -11.06 12.65 -30.51
N LYS A 233 -11.19 11.83 -29.45
CA LYS A 233 -12.46 11.48 -28.79
C LYS A 233 -12.71 12.26 -27.52
N CYS A 234 -11.66 12.85 -26.94
CA CYS A 234 -11.75 13.50 -25.64
C CYS A 234 -12.33 14.92 -25.74
N THR A 235 -13.56 15.10 -25.28
CA THR A 235 -14.23 16.42 -25.23
C THR A 235 -13.81 17.27 -24.03
N LYS A 236 -12.84 16.84 -23.22
CA LYS A 236 -12.39 17.51 -21.98
C LYS A 236 -13.50 17.86 -20.98
N CYS A 237 -14.61 17.11 -20.99
CA CYS A 237 -15.82 17.37 -20.18
C CYS A 237 -15.62 17.23 -18.65
N GLY A 238 -14.47 16.76 -18.18
CA GLY A 238 -14.15 16.63 -16.75
C GLY A 238 -14.84 15.48 -15.99
N VAL A 239 -15.71 14.68 -16.62
CA VAL A 239 -16.44 13.57 -15.97
C VAL A 239 -15.47 12.53 -15.39
N CYS A 240 -14.35 12.24 -16.07
CA CYS A 240 -13.32 11.34 -15.58
C CYS A 240 -12.67 11.84 -14.27
N GLN A 241 -12.50 13.15 -14.08
CA GLN A 241 -12.01 13.74 -12.83
C GLN A 241 -13.06 13.65 -11.72
N LYS A 242 -14.33 13.92 -12.00
CA LYS A 242 -15.44 13.80 -11.03
C LYS A 242 -15.57 12.35 -10.51
N ASN A 243 -15.41 11.37 -11.39
CA ASN A 243 -15.44 9.95 -11.04
C ASN A 243 -14.17 9.47 -10.35
N CYS A 244 -13.08 10.24 -10.38
CA CYS A 244 -11.81 9.90 -9.76
C CYS A 244 -11.83 10.20 -8.25
N LYS A 245 -11.89 9.17 -7.42
CA LYS A 245 -11.84 9.30 -5.94
C LYS A 245 -10.56 9.97 -5.43
N LEU A 246 -9.49 9.99 -6.22
CA LEU A 246 -8.22 10.67 -5.94
C LEU A 246 -8.17 12.08 -6.52
N ASN A 247 -9.24 12.54 -7.17
CA ASN A 247 -9.36 13.86 -7.79
C ASN A 247 -8.21 14.18 -8.77
N ILE A 248 -7.86 13.21 -9.62
CA ILE A 248 -6.82 13.37 -10.63
C ILE A 248 -7.47 13.87 -11.92
N LYS A 249 -6.88 14.89 -12.55
CA LYS A 249 -7.26 15.36 -13.89
C LYS A 249 -6.72 14.36 -14.93
N VAL A 250 -7.48 13.28 -15.17
CA VAL A 250 -7.03 12.16 -16.01
C VAL A 250 -6.81 12.60 -17.46
N TYR A 251 -7.58 13.55 -17.96
CA TYR A 251 -7.46 14.08 -19.31
C TYR A 251 -6.19 14.91 -19.55
N GLU A 252 -5.56 15.45 -18.48
CA GLU A 252 -4.26 16.15 -18.55
C GLU A 252 -3.09 15.21 -18.20
N ASN A 253 -3.28 14.35 -17.17
CA ASN A 253 -2.23 13.48 -16.67
C ASN A 253 -2.78 12.09 -16.29
N PRO A 254 -3.00 11.21 -17.30
CA PRO A 254 -3.56 9.88 -17.09
C PRO A 254 -2.68 8.97 -16.23
N ASN A 255 -1.34 9.18 -16.24
CA ASN A 255 -0.36 8.40 -15.51
C ASN A 255 0.25 9.15 -14.32
N SER A 256 -0.58 9.97 -13.64
CA SER A 256 -0.18 10.66 -12.42
C SER A 256 0.46 9.68 -11.40
N ILE A 257 1.45 10.17 -10.66
CA ILE A 257 2.13 9.44 -9.57
C ILE A 257 1.12 8.87 -8.56
N ASP A 258 -0.04 9.50 -8.40
CA ASP A 258 -1.06 9.07 -7.45
C ASP A 258 -2.10 8.12 -8.04
N CYS A 259 -2.11 7.89 -9.35
CA CYS A 259 -3.10 7.03 -10.00
C CYS A 259 -2.89 5.55 -9.65
N ILE A 260 -3.86 4.94 -8.97
CA ILE A 260 -3.87 3.49 -8.64
C ILE A 260 -4.50 2.62 -9.73
N ARG A 261 -4.83 3.21 -10.87
CA ARG A 261 -5.40 2.53 -12.05
C ARG A 261 -6.68 1.73 -11.77
N CYS A 262 -7.53 2.25 -10.90
CA CYS A 262 -8.76 1.58 -10.46
C CYS A 262 -9.85 1.43 -11.53
N GLY A 263 -9.71 2.07 -12.69
CA GLY A 263 -10.64 1.95 -13.81
C GLY A 263 -11.87 2.86 -13.77
N SER A 264 -12.16 3.54 -12.67
CA SER A 264 -13.38 4.35 -12.52
C SER A 264 -13.51 5.47 -13.56
N CYS A 265 -12.41 6.05 -14.00
CA CYS A 265 -12.40 7.07 -15.06
C CYS A 265 -12.74 6.48 -16.43
N LYS A 266 -12.28 5.24 -16.72
CA LYS A 266 -12.57 4.54 -17.97
C LYS A 266 -14.03 4.11 -18.02
N ASP A 267 -14.56 3.52 -16.93
CA ASP A 267 -15.97 3.12 -16.83
C ASP A 267 -16.94 4.33 -16.96
N GLY A 268 -16.54 5.49 -16.48
CA GLY A 268 -17.37 6.68 -16.47
C GLY A 268 -17.14 7.64 -17.65
N CYS A 269 -16.31 7.29 -18.62
CA CYS A 269 -16.04 8.16 -19.78
C CYS A 269 -17.14 8.00 -20.86
N PRO A 270 -17.98 9.01 -21.12
CA PRO A 270 -19.05 8.90 -22.11
C PRO A 270 -18.50 8.72 -23.53
N ALA A 271 -17.40 9.39 -23.85
CA ALA A 271 -16.75 9.32 -25.15
C ALA A 271 -15.84 8.09 -25.33
N LYS A 272 -15.70 7.22 -24.30
CA LYS A 272 -14.78 6.05 -24.30
C LYS A 272 -13.35 6.38 -24.73
N ALA A 273 -12.90 7.62 -24.48
CA ALA A 273 -11.61 8.12 -24.89
C ALA A 273 -10.42 7.54 -24.06
N ILE A 274 -10.68 6.86 -22.94
CA ILE A 274 -9.63 6.33 -22.05
C ILE A 274 -9.38 4.86 -22.36
N LYS A 275 -8.16 4.53 -22.80
CA LYS A 275 -7.71 3.17 -23.10
C LYS A 275 -6.65 2.69 -22.11
N ILE A 276 -6.45 1.38 -21.98
CA ILE A 276 -5.34 0.73 -21.26
C ILE A 276 -4.38 0.23 -22.34
N GLY A 277 -3.10 0.49 -22.15
CA GLY A 277 -2.06 0.13 -23.11
C GLY A 277 -1.38 1.37 -23.71
N LYS A 278 -0.39 1.09 -24.57
CA LYS A 278 0.27 2.12 -25.38
C LYS A 278 -0.70 2.81 -26.31
#